data_95573c1f10222b9eb7727dec6760cb7f
#
_entry.id   95573c1f10222b9eb7727dec6760cb7f
#
_cell.length_a   1.000
_cell.length_b   1.000
_cell.length_c   1.000
_cell.angle_alpha   90.00
_cell.angle_beta   90.00
_cell.angle_gamma   90.00
#
_symmetry.space_group_name_H-M   'P 1'
#
loop_
_entity.id
_entity.type
_entity.pdbx_description
1 polymer ?
#
loop_
_entity_poly.entity_id
_entity_poly.type
_entity_poly.pdbx_seq_one_letter_code
_entity_poly.pdbx_strand_id
1 'polypeptide(L)'
;MKHMIRLLALLLCLISLTSTALAYPAGFLVYHGDREQKRIAITVDDIYDADVLRMMHDLSLELDFPITYFVLGAQIRDTDKEVWESIIANGGEIGNHTWKHPYLTEITKHNARNQILLTQERIDELLGYHYPLRLLRPPFGKFTQELLNLFDEYGVQKTVMWDVSYTDPQEAFKATENGSILLFHTNYVDYHCLVELIPMLQEAGYELVTVSELIGMEPLQTSEEKYVFPYR
;
A
#
# COMPACT_ATOMS: atom_id res chain seq x y z
N MET A 1 31.08 -45.00 -32.22
CA MET A 1 29.62 -44.74 -32.27
C MET A 1 28.91 -44.86 -30.90
N LYS A 2 29.08 -45.94 -30.12
CA LYS A 2 28.39 -46.09 -28.84
C LYS A 2 28.77 -45.06 -27.74
N HIS A 3 29.99 -44.51 -27.75
CA HIS A 3 30.43 -43.49 -26.79
C HIS A 3 29.94 -42.07 -27.16
N MET A 4 29.75 -41.78 -28.44
CA MET A 4 29.24 -40.49 -28.93
C MET A 4 27.72 -40.35 -28.61
N ILE A 5 26.98 -41.44 -28.68
CA ILE A 5 25.53 -41.44 -28.35
C ILE A 5 25.30 -41.26 -26.85
N ARG A 6 26.21 -41.75 -26.00
CA ARG A 6 26.13 -41.53 -24.54
C ARG A 6 26.47 -40.09 -24.11
N LEU A 7 27.39 -39.43 -24.82
CA LEU A 7 27.69 -38.00 -24.57
C LEU A 7 26.54 -37.10 -25.03
N LEU A 8 25.84 -37.40 -26.12
CA LEU A 8 24.70 -36.64 -26.61
C LEU A 8 23.48 -36.75 -25.65
N ALA A 9 23.29 -37.95 -25.07
CA ALA A 9 22.20 -38.17 -24.07
C ALA A 9 22.46 -37.43 -22.74
N LEU A 10 23.71 -37.27 -22.33
CA LEU A 10 24.09 -36.52 -21.15
C LEU A 10 23.98 -34.97 -21.36
N LEU A 11 24.21 -34.50 -22.60
CA LEU A 11 24.07 -33.07 -22.95
C LEU A 11 22.60 -32.67 -23.04
N LEU A 12 21.68 -33.57 -23.42
CA LEU A 12 20.23 -33.33 -23.47
C LEU A 12 19.56 -33.34 -22.08
N CYS A 13 20.16 -33.96 -21.08
CA CYS A 13 19.67 -33.95 -19.70
C CYS A 13 20.07 -32.69 -18.91
N LEU A 14 20.96 -31.87 -19.41
CA LEU A 14 21.38 -30.58 -18.79
C LEU A 14 20.60 -29.37 -19.28
N ILE A 15 19.65 -29.57 -20.22
CA ILE A 15 18.60 -28.55 -20.51
C ILE A 15 17.43 -28.81 -19.58
N SER A 16 17.72 -28.94 -18.29
CA SER A 16 16.73 -29.06 -17.27
C SER A 16 16.41 -27.67 -16.73
N LEU A 17 15.18 -27.29 -16.95
CA LEU A 17 14.35 -26.58 -15.98
C LEU A 17 15.05 -25.43 -15.22
N THR A 18 15.48 -24.42 -15.94
CA THR A 18 15.34 -23.10 -15.37
C THR A 18 13.86 -22.76 -15.44
N SER A 19 13.10 -23.25 -14.47
CA SER A 19 11.87 -22.61 -14.04
C SER A 19 12.30 -21.19 -13.69
N THR A 20 12.18 -20.27 -14.64
CA THR A 20 12.17 -18.85 -14.31
C THR A 20 10.87 -18.66 -13.52
N ALA A 21 10.94 -18.89 -12.21
CA ALA A 21 9.99 -18.27 -11.33
C ALA A 21 10.06 -16.79 -11.72
N LEU A 22 9.00 -16.26 -12.32
CA LEU A 22 8.86 -14.82 -12.57
C LEU A 22 8.87 -14.20 -11.18
N ALA A 23 10.06 -13.81 -10.72
CA ALA A 23 10.21 -13.07 -9.48
C ALA A 23 9.66 -11.66 -9.76
N TYR A 24 8.81 -11.16 -8.88
CA TYR A 24 8.40 -9.76 -8.92
C TYR A 24 9.65 -8.85 -8.88
N PRO A 25 9.57 -7.60 -9.36
CA PRO A 25 10.70 -6.68 -9.38
C PRO A 25 11.31 -6.53 -7.97
N ALA A 26 12.64 -6.47 -7.89
CA ALA A 26 13.32 -6.24 -6.62
C ALA A 26 12.78 -4.96 -5.97
N GLY A 27 12.47 -5.01 -4.66
CA GLY A 27 11.86 -3.90 -3.92
C GLY A 27 10.38 -3.66 -4.21
N PHE A 28 9.67 -4.60 -4.86
CA PHE A 28 8.21 -4.52 -5.05
C PHE A 28 7.45 -4.72 -3.73
N LEU A 29 7.95 -5.58 -2.85
CA LEU A 29 7.40 -5.83 -1.51
C LEU A 29 8.19 -5.02 -0.47
N VAL A 30 7.48 -4.21 0.31
CA VAL A 30 8.04 -3.24 1.24
C VAL A 30 7.48 -3.48 2.64
N TYR A 31 8.34 -3.57 3.66
CA TYR A 31 7.98 -3.66 5.07
C TYR A 31 8.37 -2.39 5.85
N HIS A 32 9.38 -1.68 5.39
CA HIS A 32 9.91 -0.45 5.97
C HIS A 32 10.70 0.32 4.91
N GLY A 33 11.02 1.58 5.18
CA GLY A 33 11.92 2.40 4.39
C GLY A 33 13.39 2.22 4.77
N ASP A 34 14.19 3.21 4.45
CA ASP A 34 15.63 3.24 4.75
C ASP A 34 15.88 3.44 6.26
N ARG A 35 16.60 2.51 6.88
CA ARG A 35 16.94 2.54 8.30
C ARG A 35 18.02 3.57 8.68
N GLU A 36 18.70 4.14 7.69
CA GLU A 36 19.68 5.21 7.92
C GLU A 36 19.03 6.60 8.02
N GLN A 37 17.76 6.73 7.56
CA GLN A 37 17.02 7.99 7.57
C GLN A 37 16.02 8.02 8.72
N LYS A 38 16.03 9.09 9.52
CA LYS A 38 15.10 9.29 10.64
C LYS A 38 13.72 9.77 10.14
N ARG A 39 13.13 8.98 9.25
CA ARG A 39 11.83 9.19 8.61
C ARG A 39 10.93 7.99 8.86
N ILE A 40 9.64 8.22 8.99
CA ILE A 40 8.62 7.17 9.21
C ILE A 40 7.36 7.50 8.44
N ALA A 41 6.49 6.50 8.21
CA ALA A 41 5.18 6.73 7.62
C ALA A 41 4.05 6.27 8.56
N ILE A 42 3.07 7.15 8.76
CA ILE A 42 1.80 6.80 9.39
C ILE A 42 0.85 6.30 8.31
N THR A 43 0.28 5.12 8.50
CA THR A 43 -0.67 4.54 7.55
C THR A 43 -1.96 4.16 8.23
N VAL A 44 -3.09 4.36 7.52
CA VAL A 44 -4.44 4.07 8.02
C VAL A 44 -5.18 3.21 7.01
N ASP A 45 -5.66 2.05 7.45
CA ASP A 45 -6.35 1.08 6.60
C ASP A 45 -7.88 1.14 6.77
N ASP A 46 -8.60 0.54 5.81
CA ASP A 46 -10.05 0.22 5.78
C ASP A 46 -11.00 1.37 5.50
N ILE A 47 -11.00 2.44 6.28
CA ILE A 47 -11.92 3.59 6.17
C ILE A 47 -13.39 3.20 6.46
N TYR A 48 -13.64 2.42 7.48
CA TYR A 48 -15.01 2.05 7.88
C TYR A 48 -15.78 3.19 8.56
N ASP A 49 -15.10 4.08 9.28
CA ASP A 49 -15.68 5.20 9.99
C ASP A 49 -15.25 6.53 9.37
N ALA A 50 -16.20 7.20 8.68
CA ALA A 50 -15.94 8.47 8.02
C ALA A 50 -15.73 9.64 8.99
N ASP A 51 -16.30 9.58 10.20
CA ASP A 51 -16.12 10.63 11.19
C ASP A 51 -14.71 10.52 11.79
N VAL A 52 -14.25 9.29 12.08
CA VAL A 52 -12.86 9.07 12.50
C VAL A 52 -11.86 9.42 11.39
N LEU A 53 -12.16 9.14 10.11
CA LEU A 53 -11.35 9.60 8.99
C LEU A 53 -11.15 11.13 9.04
N ARG A 54 -12.24 11.91 9.24
CA ARG A 54 -12.16 13.37 9.34
C ARG A 54 -11.33 13.79 10.55
N MET A 55 -11.56 13.17 11.72
CA MET A 55 -10.77 13.45 12.92
C MET A 55 -9.28 13.19 12.73
N MET A 56 -8.90 12.09 12.06
CA MET A 56 -7.51 11.79 11.76
C MET A 56 -6.91 12.78 10.75
N HIS A 57 -7.70 13.21 9.75
CA HIS A 57 -7.26 14.23 8.81
C HIS A 57 -7.09 15.59 9.50
N ASP A 58 -8.05 16.01 10.34
CA ASP A 58 -7.95 17.25 11.12
C ASP A 58 -6.70 17.24 12.02
N LEU A 59 -6.42 16.12 12.68
CA LEU A 59 -5.20 15.92 13.47
C LEU A 59 -3.93 16.04 12.59
N SER A 60 -3.96 15.50 11.39
CA SER A 60 -2.83 15.59 10.45
C SER A 60 -2.55 17.04 10.02
N LEU A 61 -3.60 17.84 9.85
CA LEU A 61 -3.49 19.27 9.57
C LEU A 61 -2.98 20.06 10.79
N GLU A 62 -3.50 19.75 11.99
CA GLU A 62 -3.11 20.42 13.23
C GLU A 62 -1.65 20.19 13.60
N LEU A 63 -1.15 18.97 13.42
CA LEU A 63 0.21 18.57 13.78
C LEU A 63 1.19 18.56 12.59
N ASP A 64 0.75 18.98 11.40
CA ASP A 64 1.55 19.11 10.17
C ASP A 64 2.29 17.82 9.80
N PHE A 65 1.54 16.75 9.53
CA PHE A 65 2.10 15.49 9.05
C PHE A 65 1.18 14.80 8.03
N PRO A 66 1.71 14.15 6.98
CA PRO A 66 0.92 13.42 6.01
C PRO A 66 0.56 12.01 6.53
N ILE A 67 -0.58 11.49 6.05
CA ILE A 67 -1.00 10.10 6.27
C ILE A 67 -1.14 9.40 4.91
N THR A 68 -0.69 8.14 4.81
CA THR A 68 -1.02 7.27 3.67
C THR A 68 -2.21 6.39 4.03
N TYR A 69 -3.32 6.55 3.31
CA TYR A 69 -4.57 5.81 3.52
C TYR A 69 -4.69 4.65 2.55
N PHE A 70 -4.79 3.41 3.02
CA PHE A 70 -5.11 2.24 2.21
C PHE A 70 -6.61 1.98 2.26
N VAL A 71 -7.29 2.36 1.17
CA VAL A 71 -8.76 2.45 1.15
C VAL A 71 -9.43 1.19 0.62
N LEU A 72 -10.54 0.80 1.27
CA LEU A 72 -11.49 -0.13 0.70
C LEU A 72 -12.43 0.63 -0.25
N GLY A 73 -12.41 0.30 -1.54
CA GLY A 73 -13.23 1.02 -2.52
C GLY A 73 -14.71 1.05 -2.17
N ALA A 74 -15.24 -0.02 -1.58
CA ALA A 74 -16.64 -0.10 -1.16
C ALA A 74 -17.02 0.84 0.01
N GLN A 75 -16.06 1.41 0.73
CA GLN A 75 -16.28 2.35 1.84
C GLN A 75 -16.20 3.81 1.39
N ILE A 76 -15.68 4.07 0.19
CA ILE A 76 -15.57 5.43 -0.35
C ILE A 76 -16.96 5.95 -0.75
N ARG A 77 -17.39 7.07 -0.15
CA ARG A 77 -18.70 7.70 -0.38
C ARG A 77 -18.54 9.02 -1.11
N ASP A 78 -19.53 9.40 -1.93
CA ASP A 78 -19.51 10.70 -2.61
C ASP A 78 -19.55 11.88 -1.62
N THR A 79 -20.18 11.69 -0.46
CA THR A 79 -20.22 12.68 0.63
C THR A 79 -18.86 12.98 1.25
N ASP A 80 -17.86 12.15 1.00
CA ASP A 80 -16.51 12.29 1.56
C ASP A 80 -15.52 12.91 0.55
N LYS A 81 -16.00 13.34 -0.63
CA LYS A 81 -15.17 13.90 -1.70
C LYS A 81 -14.27 15.03 -1.20
N GLU A 82 -14.84 16.00 -0.48
CA GLU A 82 -14.12 17.17 0.01
C GLU A 82 -12.97 16.79 0.99
N VAL A 83 -13.17 15.78 1.83
CA VAL A 83 -12.11 15.33 2.74
C VAL A 83 -10.99 14.64 1.97
N TRP A 84 -11.29 13.84 0.95
CA TRP A 84 -10.27 13.20 0.12
C TRP A 84 -9.48 14.20 -0.72
N GLU A 85 -10.15 15.21 -1.29
CA GLU A 85 -9.48 16.32 -1.99
C GLU A 85 -8.58 17.10 -1.02
N SER A 86 -9.03 17.34 0.21
CA SER A 86 -8.23 18.01 1.25
C SER A 86 -7.02 17.16 1.67
N ILE A 87 -7.18 15.84 1.86
CA ILE A 87 -6.07 14.92 2.17
C ILE A 87 -4.97 15.02 1.10
N ILE A 88 -5.35 14.94 -0.19
CA ILE A 88 -4.40 15.02 -1.31
C ILE A 88 -3.73 16.40 -1.37
N ALA A 89 -4.50 17.47 -1.23
CA ALA A 89 -4.00 18.85 -1.30
C ALA A 89 -3.00 19.17 -0.19
N ASN A 90 -3.10 18.49 0.96
CA ASN A 90 -2.21 18.65 2.11
C ASN A 90 -1.14 17.56 2.22
N GLY A 91 -0.80 16.91 1.09
CA GLY A 91 0.32 15.99 1.00
C GLY A 91 0.02 14.55 1.45
N GLY A 92 -1.22 14.22 1.80
CA GLY A 92 -1.62 12.85 2.10
C GLY A 92 -1.65 11.97 0.83
N GLU A 93 -1.60 10.65 1.01
CA GLU A 93 -1.51 9.68 -0.06
C GLU A 93 -2.63 8.62 0.03
N ILE A 94 -3.12 8.17 -1.13
CA ILE A 94 -4.13 7.10 -1.20
C ILE A 94 -3.50 5.86 -1.85
N GLY A 95 -3.62 4.72 -1.17
CA GLY A 95 -3.26 3.39 -1.65
C GLY A 95 -4.49 2.47 -1.74
N ASN A 96 -4.34 1.35 -2.42
CA ASN A 96 -5.37 0.34 -2.63
C ASN A 96 -5.38 -0.68 -1.49
N HIS A 97 -6.55 -0.90 -0.86
CA HIS A 97 -6.75 -1.97 0.13
C HIS A 97 -7.81 -2.99 -0.32
N THR A 98 -8.02 -3.09 -1.64
CA THR A 98 -9.07 -3.88 -2.28
C THR A 98 -10.48 -3.27 -2.21
N TRP A 99 -11.45 -3.92 -2.87
CA TRP A 99 -12.83 -3.46 -2.87
C TRP A 99 -13.57 -3.74 -1.56
N LYS A 100 -13.46 -4.98 -1.02
CA LYS A 100 -14.25 -5.46 0.14
C LYS A 100 -13.46 -6.26 1.18
N HIS A 101 -12.15 -6.13 1.21
CA HIS A 101 -11.29 -6.77 2.21
C HIS A 101 -11.35 -8.32 2.23
N PRO A 102 -11.37 -9.04 1.09
CA PRO A 102 -11.37 -10.50 1.11
C PRO A 102 -9.97 -11.05 1.42
N TYR A 103 -9.91 -12.31 1.85
CA TYR A 103 -8.67 -13.09 1.75
C TYR A 103 -8.35 -13.31 0.27
N LEU A 104 -7.44 -12.51 -0.29
CA LEU A 104 -7.08 -12.60 -1.73
C LEU A 104 -6.51 -13.98 -2.10
N THR A 105 -5.91 -14.67 -1.14
CA THR A 105 -5.37 -16.03 -1.30
C THR A 105 -6.45 -17.12 -1.39
N GLU A 106 -7.71 -16.78 -1.11
CA GLU A 106 -8.84 -17.72 -1.07
C GLU A 106 -9.85 -17.49 -2.19
N ILE A 107 -9.62 -16.48 -3.05
CA ILE A 107 -10.49 -16.17 -4.18
C ILE A 107 -9.78 -16.41 -5.52
N THR A 108 -10.55 -16.48 -6.60
CA THR A 108 -9.98 -16.66 -7.95
C THR A 108 -9.15 -15.45 -8.38
N LYS A 109 -8.17 -15.65 -9.28
CA LYS A 109 -7.39 -14.56 -9.90
C LYS A 109 -8.29 -13.49 -10.51
N HIS A 110 -9.38 -13.88 -11.16
CA HIS A 110 -10.38 -12.96 -11.71
C HIS A 110 -11.03 -12.08 -10.63
N ASN A 111 -11.43 -12.67 -9.51
CA ASN A 111 -12.02 -11.92 -8.40
C ASN A 111 -10.98 -11.02 -7.72
N ALA A 112 -9.74 -11.49 -7.53
CA ALA A 112 -8.65 -10.67 -6.98
C ALA A 112 -8.36 -9.45 -7.86
N ARG A 113 -8.29 -9.64 -9.19
CA ARG A 113 -8.20 -8.54 -10.15
C ARG A 113 -9.32 -7.51 -9.95
N ASN A 114 -10.57 -7.95 -9.87
CA ASN A 114 -11.70 -7.05 -9.71
C ASN A 114 -11.65 -6.26 -8.39
N GLN A 115 -11.11 -6.86 -7.31
CA GLN A 115 -10.89 -6.17 -6.04
C GLN A 115 -9.96 -4.96 -6.20
N ILE A 116 -8.94 -5.06 -7.05
CA ILE A 116 -7.97 -3.97 -7.30
C ILE A 116 -8.60 -2.90 -8.20
N LEU A 117 -9.18 -3.33 -9.34
CA LEU A 117 -9.65 -2.42 -10.37
C LEU A 117 -10.87 -1.60 -9.94
N LEU A 118 -11.84 -2.22 -9.24
CA LEU A 118 -13.01 -1.51 -8.74
C LEU A 118 -12.64 -0.42 -7.73
N THR A 119 -11.59 -0.63 -6.93
CA THR A 119 -11.09 0.39 -6.01
C THR A 119 -10.46 1.57 -6.76
N GLN A 120 -9.64 1.29 -7.78
CA GLN A 120 -9.09 2.32 -8.65
C GLN A 120 -10.21 3.12 -9.35
N GLU A 121 -11.18 2.44 -9.97
CA GLU A 121 -12.31 3.06 -10.63
C GLU A 121 -13.09 3.98 -9.68
N ARG A 122 -13.33 3.52 -8.44
CA ARG A 122 -14.06 4.30 -7.43
C ARG A 122 -13.35 5.58 -7.03
N ILE A 123 -12.04 5.55 -6.87
CA ILE A 123 -11.25 6.75 -6.57
C ILE A 123 -11.28 7.73 -7.74
N ASP A 124 -11.11 7.26 -8.97
CA ASP A 124 -11.16 8.10 -10.17
C ASP A 124 -12.57 8.73 -10.36
N GLU A 125 -13.63 7.97 -10.07
CA GLU A 125 -15.01 8.49 -10.10
C GLU A 125 -15.23 9.59 -9.06
N LEU A 126 -14.77 9.36 -7.82
CA LEU A 126 -14.89 10.33 -6.74
C LEU A 126 -14.18 11.64 -7.05
N LEU A 127 -12.91 11.57 -7.47
CA LEU A 127 -12.06 12.72 -7.70
C LEU A 127 -12.41 13.43 -9.03
N GLY A 128 -12.89 12.70 -10.02
CA GLY A 128 -13.19 13.21 -11.35
C GLY A 128 -12.00 13.21 -12.32
N TYR A 129 -10.84 12.71 -11.88
CA TYR A 129 -9.62 12.55 -12.68
C TYR A 129 -8.94 11.23 -12.30
N HIS A 130 -7.92 10.81 -13.06
CA HIS A 130 -7.15 9.61 -12.73
C HIS A 130 -6.11 9.90 -11.65
N TYR A 131 -6.28 9.25 -10.50
CA TYR A 131 -5.33 9.22 -9.38
C TYR A 131 -4.76 7.80 -9.27
N PRO A 132 -3.55 7.50 -9.80
CA PRO A 132 -3.01 6.14 -9.81
C PRO A 132 -2.77 5.60 -8.40
N LEU A 133 -3.46 4.51 -8.04
CA LEU A 133 -3.24 3.80 -6.79
C LEU A 133 -2.00 2.89 -6.91
N ARG A 134 -0.81 3.49 -6.85
CA ARG A 134 0.49 2.82 -7.05
C ARG A 134 0.88 1.89 -5.91
N LEU A 135 0.34 2.13 -4.72
CA LEU A 135 0.56 1.32 -3.53
C LEU A 135 -0.63 0.39 -3.31
N LEU A 136 -0.34 -0.85 -2.92
CA LEU A 136 -1.38 -1.78 -2.48
C LEU A 136 -0.95 -2.45 -1.17
N ARG A 137 -1.86 -2.51 -0.22
CA ARG A 137 -1.71 -3.34 0.97
C ARG A 137 -2.71 -4.50 0.90
N PRO A 138 -2.23 -5.76 0.89
CA PRO A 138 -3.15 -6.89 0.84
C PRO A 138 -3.86 -7.05 2.18
N PRO A 139 -5.18 -7.32 2.19
CA PRO A 139 -5.94 -7.62 3.39
C PRO A 139 -5.27 -8.70 4.24
N PHE A 140 -5.27 -8.51 5.57
CA PHE A 140 -4.66 -9.41 6.55
C PHE A 140 -3.14 -9.60 6.38
N GLY A 141 -2.48 -8.81 5.54
CA GLY A 141 -1.08 -9.00 5.18
C GLY A 141 -0.80 -10.29 4.41
N LYS A 142 -1.81 -10.91 3.79
CA LYS A 142 -1.68 -12.21 3.11
C LYS A 142 -1.57 -12.06 1.60
N PHE A 143 -0.53 -12.64 1.05
CA PHE A 143 -0.29 -12.66 -0.39
C PHE A 143 0.43 -13.94 -0.83
N THR A 144 0.47 -14.18 -2.13
CA THR A 144 1.27 -15.22 -2.81
C THR A 144 2.10 -14.55 -3.91
N GLN A 145 3.10 -15.25 -4.43
CA GLN A 145 3.86 -14.77 -5.58
C GLN A 145 2.96 -14.47 -6.79
N GLU A 146 1.93 -15.30 -7.01
CA GLU A 146 0.98 -15.09 -8.10
C GLU A 146 0.17 -13.79 -7.92
N LEU A 147 -0.22 -13.45 -6.68
CA LEU A 147 -0.88 -12.19 -6.36
C LEU A 147 0.03 -10.98 -6.55
N LEU A 148 1.31 -11.07 -6.16
CA LEU A 148 2.26 -9.98 -6.40
C LEU A 148 2.44 -9.72 -7.90
N ASN A 149 2.51 -10.76 -8.72
CA ASN A 149 2.57 -10.62 -10.17
C ASN A 149 1.26 -10.01 -10.74
N LEU A 150 0.11 -10.38 -10.17
CA LEU A 150 -1.17 -9.79 -10.53
C LEU A 150 -1.21 -8.30 -10.19
N PHE A 151 -0.72 -7.90 -9.03
CA PHE A 151 -0.69 -6.48 -8.63
C PHE A 151 0.15 -5.65 -9.59
N ASP A 152 1.35 -6.13 -9.95
CA ASP A 152 2.22 -5.49 -10.95
C ASP A 152 1.54 -5.40 -12.33
N GLU A 153 0.86 -6.45 -12.79
CA GLU A 153 0.09 -6.48 -14.05
C GLU A 153 -0.97 -5.36 -14.12
N TYR A 154 -1.53 -4.95 -12.96
CA TYR A 154 -2.59 -3.93 -12.87
C TYR A 154 -2.12 -2.58 -12.32
N GLY A 155 -0.84 -2.25 -12.47
CA GLY A 155 -0.30 -0.92 -12.24
C GLY A 155 0.11 -0.62 -10.80
N VAL A 156 0.01 -1.60 -9.89
CA VAL A 156 0.58 -1.47 -8.56
C VAL A 156 2.11 -1.47 -8.68
N GLN A 157 2.76 -0.49 -8.10
CA GLN A 157 4.23 -0.38 -8.13
C GLN A 157 4.88 -0.95 -6.86
N LYS A 158 4.17 -0.91 -5.74
CA LYS A 158 4.65 -1.44 -4.45
C LYS A 158 3.54 -2.14 -3.69
N THR A 159 3.85 -3.33 -3.16
CA THR A 159 3.04 -4.00 -2.15
C THR A 159 3.59 -3.62 -0.79
N VAL A 160 2.79 -2.93 0.02
CA VAL A 160 3.22 -2.30 1.27
C VAL A 160 2.70 -3.08 2.46
N MET A 161 3.61 -3.50 3.32
CA MET A 161 3.34 -4.10 4.62
C MET A 161 3.56 -3.06 5.72
N TRP A 162 3.83 -3.49 6.92
CA TRP A 162 4.14 -2.67 8.08
C TRP A 162 5.09 -3.40 9.01
N ASP A 163 5.74 -2.70 9.89
CA ASP A 163 6.60 -3.25 10.94
C ASP A 163 6.17 -2.82 12.35
N VAL A 164 5.29 -1.83 12.48
CA VAL A 164 4.72 -1.41 13.76
C VAL A 164 3.19 -1.40 13.68
N SER A 165 2.52 -2.03 14.66
CA SER A 165 1.05 -2.06 14.78
C SER A 165 0.67 -2.21 16.26
N TYR A 166 0.66 -1.10 17.00
CA TYR A 166 0.26 -1.01 18.41
C TYR A 166 -0.76 0.09 18.60
N THR A 167 -1.75 -0.15 19.45
CA THR A 167 -2.78 0.82 19.81
C THR A 167 -2.47 1.57 21.11
N ASP A 168 -1.42 1.17 21.83
CA ASP A 168 -0.85 1.89 22.97
C ASP A 168 0.27 2.82 22.45
N PRO A 169 0.20 4.15 22.72
CA PRO A 169 1.17 5.10 22.15
C PRO A 169 2.59 4.89 22.67
N GLN A 170 2.78 4.41 23.91
CA GLN A 170 4.12 4.15 24.45
C GLN A 170 4.76 2.92 23.82
N GLU A 171 3.99 1.85 23.61
CA GLU A 171 4.48 0.64 22.94
C GLU A 171 4.72 0.92 21.45
N ALA A 172 3.85 1.68 20.78
CA ALA A 172 4.06 2.12 19.41
C ALA A 172 5.35 2.94 19.25
N PHE A 173 5.55 3.95 20.14
CA PHE A 173 6.76 4.77 20.14
C PHE A 173 8.03 3.93 20.34
N LYS A 174 8.00 3.04 21.33
CA LYS A 174 9.16 2.17 21.67
C LYS A 174 9.51 1.19 20.55
N ALA A 175 8.50 0.72 19.78
CA ALA A 175 8.71 -0.18 18.65
C ALA A 175 9.13 0.55 17.37
N THR A 176 8.96 1.88 17.31
CA THR A 176 9.28 2.68 16.12
C THR A 176 10.78 2.84 15.94
N GLU A 177 11.27 2.51 14.76
CA GLU A 177 12.65 2.69 14.32
C GLU A 177 12.69 3.60 13.09
N ASN A 178 13.89 4.03 12.69
CA ASN A 178 14.07 4.72 11.41
C ASN A 178 13.47 3.88 10.27
N GLY A 179 12.75 4.52 9.37
CA GLY A 179 12.13 3.86 8.23
C GLY A 179 10.83 3.09 8.56
N SER A 180 10.33 3.09 9.80
CA SER A 180 9.12 2.34 10.16
C SER A 180 7.89 2.77 9.39
N ILE A 181 7.03 1.79 9.07
CA ILE A 181 5.69 1.97 8.55
C ILE A 181 4.72 1.52 9.64
N LEU A 182 3.98 2.49 10.19
CA LEU A 182 3.06 2.26 11.30
C LEU A 182 1.64 2.05 10.77
N LEU A 183 0.98 0.98 11.20
CA LEU A 183 -0.37 0.61 10.80
C LEU A 183 -1.41 0.99 11.86
N PHE A 184 -2.42 1.73 11.44
CA PHE A 184 -3.63 2.09 12.17
C PHE A 184 -4.88 1.85 11.31
N HIS A 185 -6.08 1.99 11.92
CA HIS A 185 -7.37 1.88 11.22
C HIS A 185 -8.29 3.03 11.65
N THR A 186 -9.34 3.31 10.89
CA THR A 186 -10.31 4.35 11.23
C THR A 186 -11.21 3.91 12.37
N ASN A 187 -10.69 3.91 13.60
CA ASN A 187 -11.41 3.68 14.84
C ASN A 187 -10.91 4.63 15.94
N TYR A 188 -11.73 4.83 16.98
CA TYR A 188 -11.41 5.76 18.07
C TYR A 188 -10.16 5.37 18.87
N VAL A 189 -9.85 4.08 19.02
CA VAL A 189 -8.67 3.62 19.77
C VAL A 189 -7.40 4.06 19.06
N ASP A 190 -7.32 3.82 17.75
CA ASP A 190 -6.18 4.21 16.93
C ASP A 190 -6.08 5.75 16.81
N TYR A 191 -7.21 6.46 16.68
CA TYR A 191 -7.22 7.92 16.72
C TYR A 191 -6.60 8.46 18.01
N HIS A 192 -7.03 7.97 19.19
CA HIS A 192 -6.47 8.40 20.47
C HIS A 192 -5.00 8.04 20.63
N CYS A 193 -4.58 6.88 20.09
CA CYS A 193 -3.16 6.54 20.02
C CYS A 193 -2.38 7.58 19.22
N LEU A 194 -2.87 7.98 18.04
CA LEU A 194 -2.21 8.98 17.20
C LEU A 194 -2.11 10.35 17.87
N VAL A 195 -3.14 10.79 18.58
CA VAL A 195 -3.14 12.08 19.33
C VAL A 195 -1.96 12.17 20.30
N GLU A 196 -1.61 11.07 20.97
CA GLU A 196 -0.49 11.04 21.91
C GLU A 196 0.84 10.70 21.23
N LEU A 197 0.83 9.78 20.27
CA LEU A 197 2.02 9.26 19.63
C LEU A 197 2.72 10.28 18.71
N ILE A 198 1.95 11.03 17.90
CA ILE A 198 2.53 11.94 16.90
C ILE A 198 3.43 13.00 17.55
N PRO A 199 3.01 13.73 18.62
CA PRO A 199 3.91 14.66 19.31
C PRO A 199 5.18 14.00 19.83
N MET A 200 5.10 12.77 20.36
CA MET A 200 6.28 12.03 20.86
C MET A 200 7.28 11.73 19.74
N LEU A 201 6.78 11.31 18.58
CA LEU A 201 7.62 11.02 17.41
C LEU A 201 8.29 12.29 16.86
N GLN A 202 7.55 13.39 16.77
CA GLN A 202 8.07 14.69 16.35
C GLN A 202 9.11 15.24 17.33
N GLU A 203 8.86 15.17 18.64
CA GLU A 203 9.81 15.57 19.68
C GLU A 203 11.08 14.72 19.67
N ALA A 204 10.96 13.43 19.37
CA ALA A 204 12.09 12.55 19.14
C ALA A 204 12.86 12.87 17.84
N GLY A 205 12.34 13.75 16.99
CA GLY A 205 12.98 14.23 15.76
C GLY A 205 12.76 13.31 14.55
N TYR A 206 11.69 12.51 14.53
CA TYR A 206 11.27 11.81 13.33
C TYR A 206 10.61 12.78 12.35
N GLU A 207 10.98 12.69 11.08
CA GLU A 207 10.24 13.28 9.98
C GLU A 207 9.13 12.33 9.55
N LEU A 208 7.87 12.78 9.61
CA LEU A 208 6.73 11.99 9.19
C LEU A 208 6.44 12.29 7.72
N VAL A 209 6.42 11.25 6.89
CA VAL A 209 6.28 11.36 5.44
C VAL A 209 5.28 10.32 4.91
N THR A 210 4.86 10.45 3.65
CA THR A 210 4.07 9.40 3.00
C THR A 210 4.90 8.13 2.77
N VAL A 211 4.23 7.00 2.53
CA VAL A 211 4.92 5.75 2.18
C VAL A 211 5.74 5.93 0.91
N SER A 212 5.20 6.57 -0.13
CA SER A 212 5.93 6.82 -1.37
C SER A 212 7.21 7.62 -1.15
N GLU A 213 7.17 8.66 -0.33
CA GLU A 213 8.36 9.45 0.02
C GLU A 213 9.33 8.66 0.88
N LEU A 214 8.83 7.86 1.85
CA LEU A 214 9.66 7.04 2.72
C LEU A 214 10.53 6.04 1.94
N ILE A 215 9.99 5.50 0.85
CA ILE A 215 10.68 4.49 0.03
C ILE A 215 11.29 5.06 -1.26
N GLY A 216 11.32 6.39 -1.40
CA GLY A 216 11.99 7.07 -2.51
C GLY A 216 11.31 6.88 -3.87
N MET A 217 9.99 6.82 -3.91
CA MET A 217 9.25 6.80 -5.19
C MET A 217 9.20 8.20 -5.80
N GLU A 218 9.17 8.26 -7.13
CA GLU A 218 8.92 9.51 -7.84
C GLU A 218 7.56 10.11 -7.48
N PRO A 219 7.42 11.44 -7.46
CA PRO A 219 6.16 12.12 -7.19
C PRO A 219 5.00 11.57 -8.04
N LEU A 220 3.82 11.50 -7.45
CA LEU A 220 2.64 11.02 -8.15
C LEU A 220 2.29 11.97 -9.30
N GLN A 221 2.05 11.39 -10.48
CA GLN A 221 1.50 12.13 -11.61
C GLN A 221 0.02 11.76 -11.78
N THR A 222 -0.86 12.74 -11.64
CA THR A 222 -2.30 12.60 -11.94
C THR A 222 -2.59 12.95 -13.39
N SER A 223 -3.70 12.47 -13.94
CA SER A 223 -4.12 12.75 -15.31
C SER A 223 -5.61 13.16 -15.34
N GLU A 224 -5.96 14.18 -16.12
CA GLU A 224 -7.36 14.52 -16.39
C GLU A 224 -8.09 13.44 -17.20
N GLU A 225 -7.34 12.62 -17.95
CA GLU A 225 -7.91 11.46 -18.65
C GLU A 225 -8.22 10.36 -17.63
N LYS A 226 -9.48 9.97 -17.51
CA LYS A 226 -9.86 8.81 -16.68
C LYS A 226 -9.21 7.55 -17.22
N TYR A 227 -8.67 6.75 -16.31
CA TYR A 227 -8.12 5.45 -16.67
C TYR A 227 -9.24 4.59 -17.30
N VAL A 228 -9.12 4.29 -18.60
CA VAL A 228 -10.04 3.39 -19.28
C VAL A 228 -9.51 1.98 -19.08
N PHE A 229 -10.21 1.18 -18.28
CA PHE A 229 -9.86 -0.22 -18.09
C PHE A 229 -9.90 -0.96 -19.42
N PRO A 230 -8.78 -1.53 -19.89
CA PRO A 230 -8.72 -2.16 -21.23
C PRO A 230 -9.55 -3.45 -21.35
N TYR A 231 -10.32 -3.82 -20.32
CA TYR A 231 -11.00 -5.12 -20.22
C TYR A 231 -12.44 -5.05 -19.68
N ARG A 232 -13.17 -3.98 -19.99
CA ARG A 232 -14.64 -4.00 -19.90
C ARG A 232 -15.25 -4.66 -21.11
#